data_6d0afa041734980c8b667fba486a7052
#
_entry.id   6d0afa041734980c8b667fba486a7052
#
_cell.length_a   1.000
_cell.length_b   1.000
_cell.length_c   1.000
_cell.angle_alpha   90.00
_cell.angle_beta   90.00
_cell.angle_gamma   90.00
#
_symmetry.space_group_name_H-M   'P 1'
#
loop_
_entity.id
_entity.type
_entity.pdbx_description
1 polymer ?
#
loop_
_entity_poly.entity_id
_entity_poly.type
_entity_poly.pdbx_seq_one_letter_code
_entity_poly.pdbx_strand_id
1 'polypeptide(L)'
;MWATALLFSFSAFSLSAKDLYVASAENGGAAENDGLTPETPVAYLSQLNSVIEAGDVIHVNGMIMMSQDPNQKPDRTSGYVHQQAGAKGHQGFVIMGGAWQNITMIGEGLQSGFDSEHKGRLFRLNGGGNLTFKNLTFQNGRDLINDGGNGFWIGGNLVATFEDCKFMFNTVAHANPDSPTDYADSNGRGGAIHKNEIGDVNLYNCTFTGNENREGNAINWCGGKLVAVGCSFMGNTTKINGTGGAIKFWCLVAGKPIQATIEHCLFMGNSSGNGGAIAINETADRDDAGNDITIKDCSFIANSATMCGGLLINNIAPKNTSKVKVLNSTFAYNQAINDGAAINLRAASKNSEFMMVNCTVVDNITQGNGGHGAGLLITNDTNNPKTNCTKRIYNCLFQGNYAVDGGKMTTSDLTLRDAMAEGEFEAYNTYFGRLTNNPILDGAAINCTVNYMPGSTKDMDWDIHNASGLSDDASIYAPRRYIVPFIDENAPGLTFGNAEYLTQFGITTDQMGNPRKITGNSCAVGSLEMTEAEMDADSKPWNPTLTSIANTTEDKDQIEIYVRNGEIVVGTGNNDANIQLYNMNGSILKATTGSMEITGINSGFYIVKAVLNNQISVKKIWIK
;
A
#
# COMPACT_ATOMS: atom_id res chain seq x y z
N MET A 1 -8.09 58.68 -47.84
CA MET A 1 -7.89 57.20 -47.71
C MET A 1 -8.41 56.78 -46.38
N TRP A 2 -9.59 56.17 -46.35
CA TRP A 2 -10.20 55.64 -45.14
C TRP A 2 -9.84 54.15 -45.07
N ALA A 3 -9.13 53.73 -44.03
CA ALA A 3 -8.83 52.31 -43.75
C ALA A 3 -9.92 51.76 -42.83
N THR A 4 -10.75 50.88 -43.38
CA THR A 4 -11.78 50.13 -42.64
C THR A 4 -11.11 48.97 -41.95
N ALA A 5 -10.99 49.04 -40.63
CA ALA A 5 -10.54 47.90 -39.83
C ALA A 5 -11.72 46.92 -39.64
N LEU A 6 -11.62 45.73 -40.23
CA LEU A 6 -12.52 44.61 -39.96
C LEU A 6 -12.15 44.01 -38.61
N LEU A 7 -12.96 44.24 -37.58
CA LEU A 7 -12.90 43.50 -36.33
C LEU A 7 -13.53 42.11 -36.56
N PHE A 8 -12.73 41.05 -36.61
CA PHE A 8 -13.21 39.71 -36.44
C PHE A 8 -13.43 39.45 -34.93
N SER A 9 -14.67 39.50 -34.52
CA SER A 9 -15.06 38.98 -33.21
C SER A 9 -15.00 37.45 -33.26
N PHE A 10 -13.93 36.88 -32.75
CA PHE A 10 -13.94 35.49 -32.36
C PHE A 10 -14.86 35.33 -31.14
N SER A 11 -16.08 34.91 -31.35
CA SER A 11 -16.88 34.33 -30.27
C SER A 11 -16.20 33.03 -29.87
N ALA A 12 -15.51 33.04 -28.73
CA ALA A 12 -15.10 31.84 -28.06
C ALA A 12 -16.39 31.14 -27.65
N PHE A 13 -16.83 30.14 -28.41
CA PHE A 13 -17.77 29.15 -27.90
C PHE A 13 -17.08 28.45 -26.77
N SER A 14 -17.44 28.75 -25.52
CA SER A 14 -17.17 27.85 -24.41
C SER A 14 -18.00 26.61 -24.69
N LEU A 15 -17.39 25.58 -25.26
CA LEU A 15 -17.99 24.26 -25.23
C LEU A 15 -18.22 23.92 -23.75
N SER A 16 -19.47 23.87 -23.35
CA SER A 16 -19.85 23.35 -22.03
C SER A 16 -19.60 21.85 -22.05
N ALA A 17 -18.83 21.35 -21.07
CA ALA A 17 -18.71 19.94 -20.85
C ALA A 17 -20.11 19.32 -20.78
N LYS A 18 -20.32 18.22 -21.50
CA LYS A 18 -21.58 17.48 -21.51
C LYS A 18 -21.45 16.20 -20.68
N ASP A 19 -22.60 15.77 -20.19
CA ASP A 19 -22.72 14.48 -19.52
C ASP A 19 -22.97 13.37 -20.54
N LEU A 20 -22.26 12.25 -20.39
CA LEU A 20 -22.38 11.05 -21.20
C LEU A 20 -22.66 9.86 -20.27
N TYR A 21 -23.37 8.87 -20.77
CA TYR A 21 -23.88 7.78 -19.92
C TYR A 21 -23.50 6.40 -20.47
N VAL A 22 -22.90 5.60 -19.62
CA VAL A 22 -22.59 4.19 -19.86
C VAL A 22 -23.20 3.35 -18.77
N ALA A 23 -23.89 2.27 -19.09
CA ALA A 23 -24.46 1.40 -18.08
C ALA A 23 -24.30 -0.09 -18.43
N SER A 24 -24.34 -0.95 -17.41
CA SER A 24 -24.52 -2.38 -17.60
C SER A 24 -25.89 -2.68 -18.23
N ALA A 25 -26.03 -3.83 -18.88
CA ALA A 25 -27.29 -4.22 -19.48
C ALA A 25 -28.46 -4.26 -18.46
N GLU A 26 -28.17 -4.62 -17.21
CA GLU A 26 -29.14 -4.61 -16.12
C GLU A 26 -29.64 -3.20 -15.76
N ASN A 27 -28.82 -2.19 -16.03
CA ASN A 27 -29.09 -0.77 -15.78
C ASN A 27 -29.47 -0.02 -17.07
N GLY A 28 -29.90 -0.72 -18.11
CA GLY A 28 -30.41 -0.12 -19.35
C GLY A 28 -29.33 0.17 -20.42
N GLY A 29 -28.08 -0.24 -20.19
CA GLY A 29 -27.03 -0.10 -21.20
C GLY A 29 -27.33 -0.94 -22.45
N ALA A 30 -27.37 -0.30 -23.62
CA ALA A 30 -27.66 -0.97 -24.87
C ALA A 30 -26.81 -0.46 -26.04
N ALA A 31 -26.61 -1.31 -27.02
CA ALA A 31 -25.77 -0.99 -28.19
C ALA A 31 -26.43 0.05 -29.13
N GLU A 32 -27.74 0.12 -29.13
CA GLU A 32 -28.55 1.05 -29.91
C GLU A 32 -28.72 2.43 -29.28
N ASN A 33 -28.33 2.60 -28.03
CA ASN A 33 -28.43 3.86 -27.29
C ASN A 33 -27.33 4.85 -27.73
N ASP A 34 -27.58 6.13 -27.55
CA ASP A 34 -26.67 7.22 -27.93
C ASP A 34 -25.73 7.71 -26.80
N GLY A 35 -26.04 7.36 -25.54
CA GLY A 35 -25.28 7.76 -24.37
C GLY A 35 -25.41 9.22 -24.00
N LEU A 36 -26.41 9.95 -24.51
CA LEU A 36 -26.57 11.38 -24.29
C LEU A 36 -27.51 11.72 -23.12
N THR A 37 -28.28 10.76 -22.66
CA THR A 37 -29.18 10.92 -21.49
C THR A 37 -29.09 9.73 -20.54
N PRO A 38 -29.47 9.88 -19.27
CA PRO A 38 -29.51 8.77 -18.33
C PRO A 38 -30.46 7.62 -18.75
N GLU A 39 -31.47 7.91 -19.58
CA GLU A 39 -32.44 6.95 -20.07
C GLU A 39 -31.94 6.16 -21.28
N THR A 40 -30.90 6.67 -21.97
CA THR A 40 -30.32 6.03 -23.16
C THR A 40 -28.81 5.75 -23.00
N PRO A 41 -28.35 5.13 -21.87
CA PRO A 41 -26.94 4.87 -21.68
C PRO A 41 -26.43 3.83 -22.67
N VAL A 42 -25.21 4.03 -23.19
CA VAL A 42 -24.55 3.02 -24.03
C VAL A 42 -24.05 1.83 -23.18
N ALA A 43 -23.86 0.67 -23.82
CA ALA A 43 -23.36 -0.53 -23.15
C ALA A 43 -21.84 -0.51 -22.94
N TYR A 44 -21.08 0.19 -23.77
CA TYR A 44 -19.61 0.16 -23.77
C TYR A 44 -19.01 1.53 -24.02
N LEU A 45 -17.84 1.80 -23.42
CA LEU A 45 -17.11 3.05 -23.61
C LEU A 45 -16.78 3.34 -25.08
N SER A 46 -16.50 2.32 -25.88
CA SER A 46 -16.16 2.49 -27.30
C SER A 46 -17.27 3.15 -28.14
N GLN A 47 -18.51 3.05 -27.70
CA GLN A 47 -19.65 3.66 -28.38
C GLN A 47 -19.66 5.19 -28.25
N LEU A 48 -19.01 5.72 -27.21
CA LEU A 48 -18.89 7.17 -27.03
C LEU A 48 -17.86 7.83 -27.96
N ASN A 49 -17.04 7.07 -28.69
CA ASN A 49 -15.98 7.62 -29.56
C ASN A 49 -16.49 8.63 -30.59
N SER A 50 -17.75 8.56 -30.99
CA SER A 50 -18.35 9.44 -32.00
C SER A 50 -18.93 10.75 -31.41
N VAL A 51 -19.13 10.79 -30.10
CA VAL A 51 -19.84 11.89 -29.42
C VAL A 51 -19.04 12.58 -28.35
N ILE A 52 -18.00 11.93 -27.84
CA ILE A 52 -17.17 12.47 -26.74
C ILE A 52 -16.31 13.64 -27.21
N GLU A 53 -16.16 14.63 -26.34
CA GLU A 53 -15.30 15.78 -26.50
C GLU A 53 -14.44 16.00 -25.25
N ALA A 54 -13.33 16.70 -25.42
CA ALA A 54 -12.42 17.00 -24.32
C ALA A 54 -13.14 17.82 -23.23
N GLY A 55 -13.07 17.34 -21.99
CA GLY A 55 -13.72 17.96 -20.84
C GLY A 55 -15.05 17.34 -20.43
N ASP A 56 -15.58 16.40 -21.21
CA ASP A 56 -16.85 15.74 -20.91
C ASP A 56 -16.78 14.90 -19.61
N VAL A 57 -17.96 14.65 -19.04
CA VAL A 57 -18.17 13.80 -17.87
C VAL A 57 -18.89 12.53 -18.30
N ILE A 58 -18.36 11.37 -17.92
CA ILE A 58 -18.95 10.06 -18.19
C ILE A 58 -19.50 9.49 -16.89
N HIS A 59 -20.81 9.26 -16.85
CA HIS A 59 -21.51 8.58 -15.76
C HIS A 59 -21.55 7.08 -16.04
N VAL A 60 -21.03 6.28 -15.11
CA VAL A 60 -20.96 4.82 -15.23
C VAL A 60 -21.92 4.19 -14.23
N ASN A 61 -22.94 3.49 -14.70
CA ASN A 61 -23.94 2.84 -13.85
C ASN A 61 -23.86 1.30 -13.97
N GLY A 62 -23.44 0.67 -12.89
CA GLY A 62 -23.20 -0.76 -12.80
C GLY A 62 -21.84 -1.21 -13.35
N MET A 63 -21.61 -2.51 -13.38
CA MET A 63 -20.34 -3.10 -13.80
C MET A 63 -20.31 -3.33 -15.32
N ILE A 64 -19.39 -2.66 -15.98
CA ILE A 64 -19.20 -2.77 -17.44
C ILE A 64 -18.23 -3.91 -17.74
N MET A 65 -18.70 -4.92 -18.47
CA MET A 65 -17.91 -6.07 -18.87
C MET A 65 -17.03 -5.73 -20.08
N MET A 66 -15.78 -5.39 -19.83
CA MET A 66 -14.85 -4.90 -20.85
C MET A 66 -14.59 -5.91 -21.96
N SER A 67 -14.61 -7.20 -21.65
CA SER A 67 -14.38 -8.27 -22.64
C SER A 67 -15.50 -8.42 -23.66
N GLN A 68 -16.67 -7.86 -23.38
CA GLN A 68 -17.86 -7.94 -24.24
C GLN A 68 -17.97 -6.78 -25.22
N ASP A 69 -17.13 -5.74 -25.09
CA ASP A 69 -17.09 -4.64 -26.04
C ASP A 69 -16.63 -5.14 -27.42
N PRO A 70 -17.48 -5.10 -28.46
CA PRO A 70 -17.15 -5.63 -29.79
C PRO A 70 -16.03 -4.83 -30.48
N ASN A 71 -15.76 -3.63 -30.02
CA ASN A 71 -14.70 -2.77 -30.54
C ASN A 71 -13.37 -2.93 -29.80
N GLN A 72 -13.29 -3.78 -28.80
CA GLN A 72 -12.04 -4.15 -28.16
C GLN A 72 -11.12 -4.87 -29.15
N LYS A 73 -10.02 -4.23 -29.49
CA LYS A 73 -9.04 -4.84 -30.40
C LYS A 73 -8.17 -5.83 -29.63
N PRO A 74 -7.93 -7.02 -30.20
CA PRO A 74 -6.90 -7.90 -29.67
C PRO A 74 -5.56 -7.18 -29.68
N ASP A 75 -4.76 -7.40 -28.65
CA ASP A 75 -3.46 -6.76 -28.51
C ASP A 75 -2.50 -7.20 -29.61
N ARG A 76 -2.13 -6.33 -30.53
CA ARG A 76 -1.29 -6.63 -31.71
C ARG A 76 -0.12 -5.68 -31.93
N THR A 77 0.18 -4.74 -31.03
CA THR A 77 0.98 -3.58 -31.48
C THR A 77 2.32 -3.36 -30.84
N SER A 78 2.85 -4.25 -30.03
CA SER A 78 4.27 -4.18 -29.71
C SER A 78 5.00 -5.30 -30.46
N GLY A 79 6.12 -4.99 -31.11
CA GLY A 79 6.98 -5.97 -31.79
C GLY A 79 7.66 -6.99 -30.87
N TYR A 80 7.17 -7.12 -29.64
CA TYR A 80 7.51 -8.13 -28.65
C TYR A 80 6.33 -9.06 -28.48
N VAL A 81 6.17 -9.93 -29.47
CA VAL A 81 5.14 -10.95 -29.44
C VAL A 81 5.68 -12.16 -28.67
N HIS A 82 5.46 -12.22 -27.38
CA HIS A 82 5.34 -13.50 -26.69
C HIS A 82 3.85 -13.85 -26.64
N GLN A 83 3.31 -14.22 -27.79
CA GLN A 83 2.03 -14.89 -27.86
C GLN A 83 2.19 -16.29 -27.28
N GLN A 84 1.60 -16.55 -26.13
CA GLN A 84 1.13 -17.91 -25.89
C GLN A 84 0.16 -18.26 -27.02
N ALA A 85 0.49 -19.28 -27.79
CA ALA A 85 -0.34 -19.75 -28.88
C ALA A 85 -1.75 -20.03 -28.35
N GLY A 86 -2.72 -19.19 -28.74
CA GLY A 86 -4.12 -19.34 -28.36
C GLY A 86 -4.71 -18.33 -27.38
N ALA A 87 -3.92 -17.48 -26.68
CA ALA A 87 -4.46 -16.47 -25.80
C ALA A 87 -5.00 -15.28 -26.60
N LYS A 88 -6.32 -15.17 -26.68
CA LYS A 88 -7.03 -14.01 -27.25
C LYS A 88 -7.36 -13.05 -26.12
N GLY A 89 -6.42 -12.17 -25.75
CA GLY A 89 -6.66 -11.08 -24.80
C GLY A 89 -6.91 -9.75 -25.50
N HIS A 90 -7.48 -8.79 -24.78
CA HIS A 90 -7.64 -7.41 -25.24
C HIS A 90 -6.69 -6.46 -24.51
N GLN A 91 -6.30 -5.36 -25.16
CA GLN A 91 -5.40 -4.32 -24.61
C GLN A 91 -6.04 -3.48 -23.52
N GLY A 92 -7.32 -3.66 -23.26
CA GLY A 92 -8.11 -2.72 -22.51
C GLY A 92 -8.58 -1.54 -23.36
N PHE A 93 -9.31 -0.65 -22.75
CA PHE A 93 -9.75 0.58 -23.39
C PHE A 93 -8.56 1.56 -23.51
N VAL A 94 -8.26 1.98 -24.75
CA VAL A 94 -7.08 2.78 -25.06
C VAL A 94 -7.45 4.25 -25.15
N ILE A 95 -6.88 5.08 -24.25
CA ILE A 95 -7.01 6.52 -24.26
C ILE A 95 -5.67 7.12 -24.70
N MET A 96 -5.66 7.77 -25.88
CA MET A 96 -4.46 8.35 -26.49
C MET A 96 -4.49 9.88 -26.56
N GLY A 97 -5.36 10.52 -25.81
CA GLY A 97 -5.58 11.97 -25.88
C GLY A 97 -6.69 12.37 -26.88
N GLY A 98 -6.62 13.56 -27.47
CA GLY A 98 -7.66 14.07 -28.36
C GLY A 98 -8.99 14.32 -27.64
N ALA A 99 -10.09 13.80 -28.15
CA ALA A 99 -11.41 13.94 -27.55
C ALA A 99 -11.52 13.33 -26.16
N TRP A 100 -10.64 12.40 -25.81
CA TRP A 100 -10.57 11.76 -24.50
C TRP A 100 -9.67 12.51 -23.49
N GLN A 101 -9.26 13.74 -23.77
CA GLN A 101 -8.51 14.58 -22.82
C GLN A 101 -9.43 15.26 -21.81
N ASN A 102 -8.95 15.44 -20.59
CA ASN A 102 -9.65 16.12 -19.51
C ASN A 102 -11.01 15.50 -19.15
N ILE A 103 -11.16 14.21 -19.37
CA ILE A 103 -12.38 13.44 -19.08
C ILE A 103 -12.46 13.12 -17.59
N THR A 104 -13.68 13.23 -17.06
CA THR A 104 -14.03 12.70 -15.74
C THR A 104 -14.99 11.52 -15.88
N MET A 105 -14.66 10.37 -15.28
CA MET A 105 -15.55 9.21 -15.19
C MET A 105 -16.03 9.05 -13.76
N ILE A 106 -17.34 8.95 -13.55
CA ILE A 106 -17.97 8.90 -12.22
C ILE A 106 -18.82 7.64 -12.13
N GLY A 107 -18.58 6.82 -11.12
CA GLY A 107 -19.43 5.67 -10.81
C GLY A 107 -20.70 6.09 -10.10
N GLU A 108 -21.84 5.74 -10.68
CA GLU A 108 -23.17 5.96 -10.12
C GLU A 108 -23.54 4.77 -9.22
N GLY A 109 -23.36 4.94 -7.91
CA GLY A 109 -23.64 3.89 -6.94
C GLY A 109 -22.46 2.99 -6.60
N LEU A 110 -22.70 2.01 -5.75
CA LEU A 110 -21.66 1.27 -5.01
C LEU A 110 -20.92 0.20 -5.84
N GLN A 111 -21.51 -0.24 -6.94
CA GLN A 111 -20.97 -1.33 -7.77
C GLN A 111 -20.64 -0.90 -9.20
N SER A 112 -20.50 0.39 -9.41
CA SER A 112 -20.14 0.91 -10.73
C SER A 112 -18.66 0.72 -11.01
N GLY A 113 -18.33 0.34 -12.24
CA GLY A 113 -16.95 0.13 -12.60
C GLY A 113 -16.74 -0.71 -13.86
N PHE A 114 -15.58 -1.32 -13.95
CA PHE A 114 -15.12 -2.05 -15.11
C PHE A 114 -14.54 -3.41 -14.69
N ASP A 115 -15.02 -4.47 -15.33
CA ASP A 115 -14.56 -5.84 -15.13
C ASP A 115 -14.00 -6.40 -16.44
N SER A 116 -12.79 -6.87 -16.41
CA SER A 116 -12.17 -7.52 -17.58
C SER A 116 -12.36 -9.03 -17.61
N GLU A 117 -12.98 -9.64 -16.59
CA GLU A 117 -13.19 -11.09 -16.48
C GLU A 117 -11.89 -11.90 -16.70
N HIS A 118 -10.74 -11.35 -16.35
CA HIS A 118 -9.39 -11.89 -16.62
C HIS A 118 -9.07 -12.16 -18.10
N LYS A 119 -9.78 -11.49 -19.02
CA LYS A 119 -9.61 -11.69 -20.48
C LYS A 119 -8.72 -10.62 -21.12
N GLY A 120 -8.26 -9.64 -20.37
CA GLY A 120 -7.37 -8.57 -20.86
C GLY A 120 -7.15 -7.50 -19.80
N ARG A 121 -6.39 -6.47 -20.17
CA ARG A 121 -6.20 -5.25 -19.39
C ARG A 121 -7.49 -4.42 -19.35
N LEU A 122 -7.70 -3.64 -18.31
CA LEU A 122 -8.83 -2.70 -18.26
C LEU A 122 -8.56 -1.45 -19.10
N PHE A 123 -7.47 -0.73 -18.81
CA PHE A 123 -7.16 0.53 -19.48
C PHE A 123 -5.69 0.63 -19.89
N ARG A 124 -5.47 1.24 -21.05
CA ARG A 124 -4.18 1.76 -21.49
C ARG A 124 -4.29 3.26 -21.68
N LEU A 125 -3.66 4.02 -20.80
CA LEU A 125 -3.65 5.48 -20.84
C LEU A 125 -2.31 5.94 -21.40
N ASN A 126 -2.33 6.65 -22.52
CA ASN A 126 -1.12 7.20 -23.13
C ASN A 126 -1.48 8.52 -23.82
N GLY A 127 -0.66 9.54 -23.61
CA GLY A 127 -0.93 10.85 -24.19
C GLY A 127 -0.70 11.96 -23.18
N GLY A 128 -1.48 13.04 -23.32
CA GLY A 128 -1.46 14.18 -22.41
C GLY A 128 -2.86 14.53 -21.92
N GLY A 129 -2.95 15.54 -21.05
CA GLY A 129 -4.19 16.00 -20.43
C GLY A 129 -4.45 15.34 -19.08
N ASN A 130 -5.63 15.61 -18.54
CA ASN A 130 -6.06 15.13 -17.25
C ASN A 130 -7.16 14.07 -17.42
N LEU A 131 -7.08 12.99 -16.65
CA LEU A 131 -8.12 11.98 -16.54
C LEU A 131 -8.48 11.81 -15.08
N THR A 132 -9.75 11.90 -14.76
CA THR A 132 -10.23 11.73 -13.40
C THR A 132 -11.23 10.58 -13.33
N PHE A 133 -11.03 9.70 -12.37
CA PHE A 133 -11.90 8.55 -12.09
C PHE A 133 -12.40 8.67 -10.66
N LYS A 134 -13.72 8.63 -10.47
CA LYS A 134 -14.34 8.77 -9.14
C LYS A 134 -15.30 7.64 -8.85
N ASN A 135 -15.23 7.10 -7.64
CA ASN A 135 -16.17 6.10 -7.15
C ASN A 135 -16.34 4.89 -8.10
N LEU A 136 -15.24 4.38 -8.64
CA LEU A 136 -15.24 3.28 -9.61
C LEU A 136 -14.47 2.07 -9.10
N THR A 137 -14.96 0.90 -9.46
CA THR A 137 -14.27 -0.38 -9.24
C THR A 137 -13.59 -0.83 -10.53
N PHE A 138 -12.33 -1.21 -10.44
CA PHE A 138 -11.50 -1.73 -11.53
C PHE A 138 -11.03 -3.13 -11.15
N GLN A 139 -11.62 -4.15 -11.75
CA GLN A 139 -11.36 -5.52 -11.30
C GLN A 139 -11.07 -6.51 -12.42
N ASN A 140 -10.44 -7.62 -12.03
CA ASN A 140 -10.19 -8.78 -12.88
C ASN A 140 -9.42 -8.45 -14.18
N GLY A 141 -8.59 -7.39 -14.14
CA GLY A 141 -7.67 -7.09 -15.23
C GLY A 141 -6.56 -8.14 -15.34
N ARG A 142 -6.11 -8.42 -16.57
CA ARG A 142 -5.05 -9.37 -16.85
C ARG A 142 -4.20 -8.93 -18.03
N ASP A 143 -2.92 -8.70 -17.80
CA ASP A 143 -1.97 -8.47 -18.90
C ASP A 143 -1.57 -9.78 -19.56
N LEU A 144 -1.86 -9.92 -20.85
CA LEU A 144 -1.56 -11.10 -21.63
C LEU A 144 -0.33 -10.94 -22.52
N ILE A 145 0.27 -9.74 -22.54
CA ILE A 145 1.42 -9.42 -23.42
C ILE A 145 2.68 -9.05 -22.66
N ASN A 146 2.61 -9.05 -21.33
CA ASN A 146 3.77 -8.85 -20.47
C ASN A 146 4.45 -7.47 -20.57
N ASP A 147 3.69 -6.42 -20.85
CA ASP A 147 4.18 -5.04 -20.76
C ASP A 147 3.79 -4.33 -19.45
N GLY A 148 3.09 -5.04 -18.56
CA GLY A 148 2.69 -4.59 -17.23
C GLY A 148 1.34 -3.88 -17.18
N GLY A 149 0.82 -3.67 -15.95
CA GLY A 149 -0.44 -3.00 -15.70
C GLY A 149 -1.66 -3.83 -16.04
N ASN A 150 -1.98 -4.82 -15.21
CA ASN A 150 -3.15 -5.66 -15.45
C ASN A 150 -4.46 -4.87 -15.42
N GLY A 151 -4.56 -3.91 -14.48
CA GLY A 151 -5.63 -2.91 -14.48
C GLY A 151 -5.33 -1.77 -15.45
N PHE A 152 -4.28 -1.00 -15.15
CA PHE A 152 -3.89 0.19 -15.90
C PHE A 152 -2.43 0.13 -16.33
N TRP A 153 -2.19 0.34 -17.62
CA TRP A 153 -0.90 0.77 -18.11
C TRP A 153 -0.94 2.29 -18.34
N ILE A 154 -0.07 3.05 -17.67
CA ILE A 154 -0.07 4.51 -17.74
C ILE A 154 1.27 4.98 -18.29
N GLY A 155 1.24 5.60 -19.45
CA GLY A 155 2.38 6.23 -20.11
C GLY A 155 2.10 7.67 -20.51
N GLY A 156 3.01 8.27 -21.27
CA GLY A 156 2.89 9.65 -21.73
C GLY A 156 3.01 10.68 -20.61
N ASN A 157 2.63 11.92 -20.93
CA ASN A 157 2.68 13.07 -20.04
C ASN A 157 1.26 13.46 -19.59
N LEU A 158 0.52 12.51 -19.04
CA LEU A 158 -0.83 12.74 -18.53
C LEU A 158 -0.83 12.81 -16.99
N VAL A 159 -1.87 13.42 -16.44
CA VAL A 159 -2.20 13.36 -15.03
C VAL A 159 -3.43 12.47 -14.87
N ALA A 160 -3.28 11.35 -14.17
CA ALA A 160 -4.41 10.49 -13.82
C ALA A 160 -4.75 10.65 -12.34
N THR A 161 -6.00 10.97 -12.05
CA THR A 161 -6.50 11.12 -10.68
C THR A 161 -7.58 10.08 -10.42
N PHE A 162 -7.44 9.36 -9.31
CA PHE A 162 -8.41 8.37 -8.84
C PHE A 162 -8.88 8.79 -7.44
N GLU A 163 -10.18 8.96 -7.28
CA GLU A 163 -10.83 9.33 -6.02
C GLU A 163 -11.84 8.26 -5.64
N ASP A 164 -11.78 7.74 -4.42
CA ASP A 164 -12.70 6.72 -3.90
C ASP A 164 -12.80 5.46 -4.78
N CYS A 165 -11.71 5.13 -5.48
CA CYS A 165 -11.68 4.01 -6.42
C CYS A 165 -11.17 2.71 -5.78
N LYS A 166 -11.62 1.57 -6.34
CA LYS A 166 -11.22 0.23 -5.90
C LYS A 166 -10.51 -0.50 -7.03
N PHE A 167 -9.34 -1.04 -6.75
CA PHE A 167 -8.56 -1.87 -7.68
C PHE A 167 -8.48 -3.28 -7.08
N MET A 168 -9.17 -4.25 -7.70
CA MET A 168 -9.37 -5.55 -7.08
C MET A 168 -9.01 -6.69 -8.04
N PHE A 169 -8.25 -7.66 -7.53
CA PHE A 169 -7.99 -8.93 -8.23
C PHE A 169 -7.42 -8.79 -9.65
N ASN A 170 -6.66 -7.72 -9.89
CA ASN A 170 -5.97 -7.55 -11.15
C ASN A 170 -4.69 -8.42 -11.13
N THR A 171 -4.65 -9.44 -11.97
CA THR A 171 -3.67 -10.51 -11.87
C THR A 171 -2.84 -10.66 -13.14
N VAL A 172 -1.61 -11.12 -13.00
CA VAL A 172 -0.75 -11.45 -14.13
C VAL A 172 -1.22 -12.73 -14.83
N ALA A 173 -0.95 -12.84 -16.13
CA ALA A 173 -1.14 -14.09 -16.85
C ALA A 173 -0.11 -15.13 -16.41
N HIS A 174 -0.57 -16.30 -16.01
CA HIS A 174 0.30 -17.47 -15.80
C HIS A 174 0.50 -18.21 -17.12
N ALA A 175 1.73 -18.62 -17.43
CA ALA A 175 2.03 -19.44 -18.61
C ALA A 175 1.29 -20.78 -18.55
N ASN A 176 1.23 -21.35 -17.37
CA ASN A 176 0.47 -22.55 -17.05
C ASN A 176 -0.48 -22.25 -15.88
N PRO A 177 -1.80 -22.25 -16.11
CA PRO A 177 -2.77 -22.01 -15.03
C PRO A 177 -2.68 -23.03 -13.89
N ASP A 178 -2.16 -24.23 -14.15
CA ASP A 178 -1.97 -25.27 -13.15
C ASP A 178 -0.64 -25.13 -12.38
N SER A 179 0.25 -24.24 -12.82
CA SER A 179 1.50 -23.93 -12.14
C SER A 179 1.50 -22.48 -11.63
N PRO A 180 1.18 -22.26 -10.37
CA PRO A 180 1.10 -20.91 -9.82
C PRO A 180 2.45 -20.18 -9.74
N THR A 181 3.55 -20.85 -10.03
CA THR A 181 4.91 -20.28 -10.05
C THR A 181 5.43 -20.02 -11.46
N ASP A 182 4.71 -20.47 -12.50
CA ASP A 182 5.11 -20.31 -13.89
C ASP A 182 4.42 -19.08 -14.48
N TYR A 183 4.97 -17.92 -14.20
CA TYR A 183 4.56 -16.68 -14.86
C TYR A 183 5.07 -16.72 -16.31
N ALA A 184 4.19 -16.43 -17.25
CA ALA A 184 4.48 -16.50 -18.69
C ALA A 184 5.73 -15.72 -19.09
N ASP A 185 6.18 -14.80 -18.25
CA ASP A 185 7.36 -14.01 -18.53
C ASP A 185 7.95 -13.30 -17.30
N SER A 186 9.24 -12.99 -17.37
CA SER A 186 10.02 -12.39 -16.30
C SER A 186 9.69 -10.91 -16.01
N ASN A 187 8.79 -10.26 -16.73
CA ASN A 187 8.59 -8.82 -16.73
C ASN A 187 7.23 -8.35 -16.19
N GLY A 188 6.45 -9.21 -15.53
CA GLY A 188 5.16 -8.79 -14.96
C GLY A 188 5.33 -7.63 -13.97
N ARG A 189 4.70 -6.47 -14.24
CA ARG A 189 4.84 -5.22 -13.49
C ARG A 189 3.49 -4.58 -13.24
N GLY A 190 3.22 -4.17 -11.98
CA GLY A 190 2.01 -3.47 -11.60
C GLY A 190 0.73 -4.29 -11.78
N GLY A 191 0.26 -4.95 -10.74
CA GLY A 191 -1.01 -5.68 -10.79
C GLY A 191 -2.17 -4.76 -11.11
N ALA A 192 -2.38 -3.73 -10.32
CA ALA A 192 -3.39 -2.73 -10.61
C ALA A 192 -2.88 -1.64 -11.56
N ILE A 193 -1.73 -1.03 -11.28
CA ILE A 193 -1.19 0.09 -12.04
C ILE A 193 0.28 -0.14 -12.38
N HIS A 194 0.63 -0.04 -13.66
CA HIS A 194 2.00 0.11 -14.13
C HIS A 194 2.19 1.52 -14.72
N LYS A 195 3.06 2.30 -14.07
CA LYS A 195 3.43 3.64 -14.53
C LYS A 195 4.81 3.60 -15.15
N ASN A 196 4.88 3.76 -16.48
CA ASN A 196 6.11 3.49 -17.25
C ASN A 196 6.87 4.75 -17.70
N GLU A 197 6.22 5.91 -17.76
CA GLU A 197 6.81 7.12 -18.33
C GLU A 197 6.65 8.32 -17.38
N ILE A 198 6.85 9.52 -17.91
CA ILE A 198 6.58 10.79 -17.24
C ILE A 198 5.06 11.00 -17.09
N GLY A 199 4.67 11.90 -16.24
CA GLY A 199 3.29 12.17 -15.89
C GLY A 199 3.01 11.81 -14.46
N ASP A 200 1.89 12.24 -13.94
CA ASP A 200 1.59 12.15 -12.51
C ASP A 200 0.37 11.25 -12.27
N VAL A 201 0.35 10.61 -11.12
CA VAL A 201 -0.85 9.91 -10.65
C VAL A 201 -1.18 10.35 -9.23
N ASN A 202 -2.43 10.70 -9.03
CA ASN A 202 -2.98 11.06 -7.74
C ASN A 202 -4.02 10.01 -7.32
N LEU A 203 -3.87 9.50 -6.11
CA LEU A 203 -4.73 8.48 -5.50
C LEU A 203 -5.28 9.04 -4.19
N TYR A 204 -6.58 9.22 -4.12
CA TYR A 204 -7.26 9.69 -2.91
C TYR A 204 -8.29 8.67 -2.45
N ASN A 205 -8.19 8.21 -1.23
CA ASN A 205 -9.09 7.23 -0.61
C ASN A 205 -9.27 5.93 -1.41
N CYS A 206 -8.27 5.54 -2.21
CA CYS A 206 -8.35 4.35 -3.05
C CYS A 206 -8.03 3.07 -2.27
N THR A 207 -8.61 1.95 -2.72
CA THR A 207 -8.36 0.62 -2.16
C THR A 207 -7.76 -0.29 -3.21
N PHE A 208 -6.65 -0.95 -2.87
CA PHE A 208 -5.95 -1.93 -3.70
C PHE A 208 -6.00 -3.28 -2.97
N THR A 209 -6.77 -4.23 -3.47
CA THR A 209 -6.99 -5.51 -2.77
C THR A 209 -6.76 -6.70 -3.70
N GLY A 210 -5.94 -7.66 -3.23
CA GLY A 210 -5.76 -8.93 -3.92
C GLY A 210 -5.18 -8.81 -5.33
N ASN A 211 -4.46 -7.73 -5.63
CA ASN A 211 -3.79 -7.60 -6.91
C ASN A 211 -2.51 -8.45 -6.90
N GLU A 212 -2.19 -9.05 -8.02
CA GLU A 212 -1.08 -9.99 -8.14
C GLU A 212 -0.20 -9.66 -9.34
N ASN A 213 1.11 -9.59 -9.12
CA ASN A 213 2.10 -9.50 -10.16
C ASN A 213 3.48 -9.95 -9.62
N ARG A 214 4.52 -9.90 -10.45
CA ARG A 214 5.90 -10.15 -10.01
C ARG A 214 6.53 -8.93 -9.35
N GLU A 215 6.27 -7.73 -9.90
CA GLU A 215 6.88 -6.49 -9.45
C GLU A 215 5.83 -5.42 -9.21
N GLY A 216 5.74 -4.92 -7.98
CA GLY A 216 4.70 -3.99 -7.56
C GLY A 216 3.31 -4.60 -7.70
N ASN A 217 2.93 -5.49 -6.80
CA ASN A 217 1.69 -6.27 -6.97
C ASN A 217 0.44 -5.40 -7.10
N ALA A 218 0.40 -4.26 -6.41
CA ALA A 218 -0.59 -3.22 -6.70
C ALA A 218 -0.03 -2.22 -7.71
N ILE A 219 1.12 -1.57 -7.41
CA ILE A 219 1.66 -0.48 -8.21
C ILE A 219 3.14 -0.70 -8.52
N ASN A 220 3.51 -0.67 -9.79
CA ASN A 220 4.90 -0.52 -10.23
C ASN A 220 5.13 0.88 -10.80
N TRP A 221 6.09 1.61 -10.23
CA TRP A 221 6.34 3.01 -10.49
C TRP A 221 7.74 3.24 -11.06
N CYS A 222 7.83 3.79 -12.29
CA CYS A 222 9.10 3.95 -12.99
C CYS A 222 9.58 5.40 -13.18
N GLY A 223 8.78 6.40 -12.83
CA GLY A 223 9.16 7.81 -12.93
C GLY A 223 7.98 8.76 -12.78
N GLY A 224 8.24 10.06 -12.55
CA GLY A 224 7.23 11.08 -12.32
C GLY A 224 6.72 11.13 -10.89
N LYS A 225 5.59 11.82 -10.67
CA LYS A 225 5.05 12.10 -9.34
C LYS A 225 3.89 11.17 -8.98
N LEU A 226 3.99 10.55 -7.80
CA LEU A 226 2.90 9.81 -7.16
C LEU A 226 2.43 10.55 -5.90
N VAL A 227 1.13 10.80 -5.81
CA VAL A 227 0.47 11.22 -4.57
C VAL A 227 -0.51 10.13 -4.17
N ALA A 228 -0.37 9.58 -2.96
CA ALA A 228 -1.31 8.60 -2.42
C ALA A 228 -1.73 9.06 -1.01
N VAL A 229 -2.98 9.43 -0.85
CA VAL A 229 -3.53 9.93 0.42
C VAL A 229 -4.75 9.13 0.83
N GLY A 230 -4.76 8.64 2.06
CA GLY A 230 -5.88 7.87 2.60
C GLY A 230 -6.11 6.51 1.92
N CYS A 231 -5.11 5.96 1.24
CA CYS A 231 -5.26 4.72 0.50
C CYS A 231 -5.05 3.47 1.36
N SER A 232 -5.65 2.35 0.94
CA SER A 232 -5.42 1.03 1.55
C SER A 232 -4.87 0.05 0.53
N PHE A 233 -3.77 -0.60 0.89
CA PHE A 233 -3.14 -1.67 0.13
C PHE A 233 -3.22 -2.96 0.96
N MET A 234 -4.10 -3.88 0.57
CA MET A 234 -4.43 -5.05 1.39
C MET A 234 -4.31 -6.35 0.61
N GLY A 235 -3.50 -7.28 1.13
CA GLY A 235 -3.39 -8.62 0.55
C GLY A 235 -2.93 -8.65 -0.91
N ASN A 236 -2.14 -7.65 -1.35
CA ASN A 236 -1.53 -7.69 -2.67
C ASN A 236 -0.31 -8.61 -2.61
N THR A 237 -0.28 -9.64 -3.44
CA THR A 237 0.66 -10.74 -3.24
C THR A 237 1.31 -11.19 -4.54
N THR A 238 2.52 -11.73 -4.43
CA THR A 238 3.15 -12.49 -5.51
C THR A 238 3.43 -13.92 -5.04
N LYS A 239 3.32 -14.88 -5.94
CA LYS A 239 3.62 -16.29 -5.68
C LYS A 239 5.08 -16.66 -5.95
N ILE A 240 5.87 -15.74 -6.46
CA ILE A 240 7.29 -15.93 -6.74
C ILE A 240 8.15 -14.82 -6.15
N ASN A 241 9.49 -15.01 -6.19
CA ASN A 241 10.49 -14.03 -5.78
C ASN A 241 10.37 -12.73 -6.60
N GLY A 242 9.39 -11.91 -6.23
CA GLY A 242 9.14 -10.59 -6.79
C GLY A 242 9.63 -9.49 -5.88
N THR A 243 9.37 -8.24 -6.26
CA THR A 243 9.79 -7.07 -5.51
C THR A 243 8.63 -6.08 -5.36
N GLY A 244 8.37 -5.62 -4.14
CA GLY A 244 7.30 -4.68 -3.80
C GLY A 244 5.92 -5.34 -3.76
N GLY A 245 5.53 -5.81 -2.60
CA GLY A 245 4.23 -6.48 -2.39
C GLY A 245 3.05 -5.58 -2.66
N ALA A 246 3.09 -4.31 -2.26
CA ALA A 246 2.11 -3.33 -2.68
C ALA A 246 2.70 -2.38 -3.73
N ILE A 247 3.77 -1.66 -3.39
CA ILE A 247 4.35 -0.65 -4.29
C ILE A 247 5.83 -0.96 -4.53
N LYS A 248 6.24 -0.94 -5.79
CA LYS A 248 7.64 -0.91 -6.20
C LYS A 248 7.98 0.42 -6.84
N PHE A 249 9.02 1.06 -6.35
CA PHE A 249 9.65 2.22 -6.99
C PHE A 249 10.94 1.78 -7.67
N TRP A 250 11.05 2.09 -8.95
CA TRP A 250 12.22 1.77 -9.76
C TRP A 250 12.44 2.86 -10.84
N CYS A 251 13.37 3.77 -10.61
CA CYS A 251 13.64 4.88 -11.52
C CYS A 251 14.30 4.39 -12.83
N LEU A 252 13.47 4.08 -13.83
CA LEU A 252 13.93 3.61 -15.14
C LEU A 252 14.10 4.73 -16.16
N VAL A 253 13.33 5.81 -16.02
CA VAL A 253 13.28 6.87 -17.03
C VAL A 253 14.40 7.87 -16.77
N ALA A 254 15.33 8.01 -17.72
CA ALA A 254 16.43 8.96 -17.64
C ALA A 254 15.94 10.41 -17.50
N GLY A 255 16.57 11.17 -16.60
CA GLY A 255 16.20 12.56 -16.31
C GLY A 255 14.84 12.74 -15.62
N LYS A 256 14.24 11.66 -15.10
CA LYS A 256 12.92 11.67 -14.46
C LYS A 256 12.97 10.96 -13.11
N PRO A 257 13.50 11.61 -12.09
CA PRO A 257 13.49 11.07 -10.74
C PRO A 257 12.06 10.85 -10.25
N ILE A 258 11.91 9.88 -9.36
CA ILE A 258 10.63 9.60 -8.72
C ILE A 258 10.40 10.61 -7.60
N GLN A 259 9.22 11.19 -7.59
CA GLN A 259 8.70 11.96 -6.47
C GLN A 259 7.46 11.25 -5.93
N ALA A 260 7.44 10.93 -4.64
CA ALA A 260 6.28 10.28 -4.05
C ALA A 260 5.92 10.89 -2.70
N THR A 261 4.64 11.14 -2.51
CA THR A 261 4.02 11.50 -1.23
C THR A 261 2.98 10.45 -0.90
N ILE A 262 3.19 9.73 0.20
CA ILE A 262 2.31 8.66 0.67
C ILE A 262 1.89 9.04 2.08
N GLU A 263 0.62 9.43 2.24
CA GLU A 263 0.11 9.94 3.51
C GLU A 263 -1.16 9.22 3.95
N HIS A 264 -1.31 9.00 5.25
CA HIS A 264 -2.48 8.37 5.84
C HIS A 264 -2.88 7.04 5.19
N CYS A 265 -1.89 6.25 4.73
CA CYS A 265 -2.12 5.00 4.02
C CYS A 265 -1.93 3.77 4.93
N LEU A 266 -2.69 2.72 4.63
CA LEU A 266 -2.57 1.41 5.26
C LEU A 266 -1.98 0.40 4.27
N PHE A 267 -0.90 -0.25 4.68
CA PHE A 267 -0.29 -1.39 4.01
C PHE A 267 -0.46 -2.62 4.90
N MET A 268 -1.33 -3.55 4.54
CA MET A 268 -1.67 -4.67 5.41
C MET A 268 -1.71 -6.00 4.67
N GLY A 269 -0.97 -6.99 5.20
CA GLY A 269 -0.97 -8.35 4.67
C GLY A 269 -0.47 -8.47 3.23
N ASN A 270 0.33 -7.51 2.74
CA ASN A 270 0.94 -7.62 1.42
C ASN A 270 2.16 -8.55 1.48
N SER A 271 2.47 -9.22 0.38
CA SER A 271 3.52 -10.24 0.36
C SER A 271 4.33 -10.23 -0.94
N SER A 272 5.64 -10.39 -0.83
CA SER A 272 6.53 -10.56 -1.99
C SER A 272 7.84 -11.29 -1.63
N GLY A 273 8.74 -11.47 -2.60
CA GLY A 273 10.10 -11.92 -2.32
C GLY A 273 10.92 -10.85 -1.59
N ASN A 274 10.81 -9.59 -2.03
CA ASN A 274 11.58 -8.48 -1.49
C ASN A 274 10.70 -7.25 -1.28
N GLY A 275 10.60 -6.75 -0.05
CA GLY A 275 9.76 -5.63 0.33
C GLY A 275 8.26 -5.98 0.28
N GLY A 276 7.72 -6.59 1.32
CA GLY A 276 6.34 -7.06 1.37
C GLY A 276 5.30 -5.95 1.17
N ALA A 277 5.52 -4.76 1.72
CA ALA A 277 4.68 -3.61 1.45
C ALA A 277 5.28 -2.71 0.37
N ILE A 278 6.39 -2.03 0.67
CA ILE A 278 7.04 -1.11 -0.27
C ILE A 278 8.49 -1.54 -0.52
N ALA A 279 8.88 -1.53 -1.79
CA ALA A 279 10.28 -1.66 -2.19
C ALA A 279 10.72 -0.45 -3.02
N ILE A 280 11.76 0.22 -2.56
CA ILE A 280 12.50 1.23 -3.30
C ILE A 280 13.76 0.53 -3.80
N ASN A 281 13.72 0.09 -5.06
CA ASN A 281 14.79 -0.72 -5.63
C ASN A 281 15.45 0.05 -6.77
N GLU A 282 16.47 0.82 -6.42
CA GLU A 282 17.19 1.64 -7.39
C GLU A 282 18.55 1.05 -7.68
N THR A 283 18.72 0.61 -8.90
CA THR A 283 19.97 0.01 -9.40
C THR A 283 20.60 0.82 -10.53
N ALA A 284 19.96 1.89 -10.98
CA ALA A 284 20.46 2.72 -12.06
C ALA A 284 21.59 3.62 -11.58
N ASP A 285 22.83 3.34 -12.00
CA ASP A 285 24.02 4.12 -11.63
C ASP A 285 24.14 5.36 -12.51
N ARG A 286 23.27 6.34 -12.28
CA ARG A 286 23.19 7.59 -13.03
C ARG A 286 23.01 8.78 -12.10
N ASP A 287 23.60 9.92 -12.43
CA ASP A 287 23.48 11.16 -11.65
C ASP A 287 22.06 11.77 -11.72
N ASP A 288 21.28 11.41 -12.75
CA ASP A 288 19.89 11.85 -12.96
C ASP A 288 18.84 10.87 -12.42
N ALA A 289 19.28 9.78 -11.82
CA ALA A 289 18.40 8.83 -11.12
C ALA A 289 18.30 9.20 -9.65
N GLY A 290 17.12 9.02 -9.07
CA GLY A 290 16.90 9.27 -7.67
C GLY A 290 15.43 9.14 -7.29
N ASN A 291 15.23 9.12 -6.00
CA ASN A 291 13.89 9.08 -5.43
C ASN A 291 13.79 10.16 -4.35
N ASP A 292 12.72 10.95 -4.37
CA ASP A 292 12.33 11.82 -3.26
C ASP A 292 10.97 11.33 -2.74
N ILE A 293 11.02 10.51 -1.70
CA ILE A 293 9.86 9.78 -1.21
C ILE A 293 9.59 10.19 0.24
N THR A 294 8.41 10.70 0.49
CA THR A 294 7.89 10.98 1.83
C THR A 294 6.75 10.02 2.16
N ILE A 295 6.89 9.30 3.26
CA ILE A 295 5.89 8.40 3.85
C ILE A 295 5.50 9.02 5.19
N LYS A 296 4.23 9.37 5.37
CA LYS A 296 3.79 10.08 6.56
C LYS A 296 2.45 9.55 7.06
N ASP A 297 2.29 9.44 8.37
CA ASP A 297 1.06 9.00 9.03
C ASP A 297 0.53 7.64 8.49
N CYS A 298 1.46 6.74 8.11
CA CYS A 298 1.14 5.46 7.49
C CYS A 298 1.27 4.28 8.46
N SER A 299 0.54 3.21 8.17
CA SER A 299 0.60 1.95 8.92
C SER A 299 1.05 0.79 8.03
N PHE A 300 2.08 0.07 8.45
CA PHE A 300 2.63 -1.12 7.79
C PHE A 300 2.42 -2.33 8.70
N ILE A 301 1.41 -3.14 8.41
CA ILE A 301 0.91 -4.14 9.34
C ILE A 301 0.90 -5.53 8.70
N ALA A 302 1.56 -6.48 9.37
CA ALA A 302 1.54 -7.89 8.97
C ALA A 302 1.90 -8.13 7.49
N ASN A 303 2.78 -7.30 6.92
CA ASN A 303 3.31 -7.55 5.59
C ASN A 303 4.45 -8.57 5.68
N SER A 304 4.64 -9.38 4.64
CA SER A 304 5.60 -10.47 4.66
C SER A 304 6.47 -10.53 3.42
N ALA A 305 7.72 -10.98 3.58
CA ALA A 305 8.63 -11.19 2.47
C ALA A 305 9.73 -12.21 2.80
N THR A 306 10.46 -12.64 1.78
CA THR A 306 11.74 -13.33 2.03
C THR A 306 12.75 -12.35 2.62
N MET A 307 12.80 -11.11 2.09
CA MET A 307 13.61 -10.00 2.60
C MET A 307 12.73 -8.77 2.78
N CYS A 308 12.59 -8.30 4.00
CA CYS A 308 11.84 -7.11 4.42
C CYS A 308 10.32 -7.16 4.18
N GLY A 309 9.58 -7.41 5.25
CA GLY A 309 8.10 -7.39 5.19
C GLY A 309 7.53 -5.98 4.97
N GLY A 310 8.06 -4.96 5.64
CA GLY A 310 7.56 -3.58 5.57
C GLY A 310 8.19 -2.75 4.44
N LEU A 311 9.22 -2.00 4.74
CA LEU A 311 9.88 -1.04 3.83
C LEU A 311 11.30 -1.48 3.48
N LEU A 312 11.50 -1.90 2.25
CA LEU A 312 12.82 -2.18 1.70
C LEU A 312 13.36 -0.96 0.94
N ILE A 313 14.54 -0.48 1.32
CA ILE A 313 15.28 0.52 0.58
C ILE A 313 16.57 -0.14 0.08
N ASN A 314 16.58 -0.49 -1.18
CA ASN A 314 17.72 -1.15 -1.83
C ASN A 314 18.33 -0.22 -2.89
N ASN A 315 18.99 0.83 -2.43
CA ASN A 315 19.71 1.78 -3.27
C ASN A 315 21.21 1.47 -3.25
N ILE A 316 21.64 0.63 -4.18
CA ILE A 316 23.03 0.17 -4.29
C ILE A 316 23.85 0.93 -5.35
N ALA A 317 23.26 1.85 -6.07
CA ALA A 317 23.92 2.59 -7.13
C ALA A 317 24.67 3.81 -6.56
N PRO A 318 25.99 3.92 -6.68
CA PRO A 318 26.78 4.95 -5.98
C PRO A 318 26.56 6.38 -6.47
N LYS A 319 26.03 6.59 -7.68
CA LYS A 319 25.73 7.91 -8.23
C LYS A 319 24.30 8.37 -7.95
N ASN A 320 23.45 7.46 -7.56
CA ASN A 320 22.04 7.75 -7.35
C ASN A 320 21.83 8.67 -6.13
N THR A 321 20.89 9.60 -6.23
CA THR A 321 20.50 10.49 -5.15
C THR A 321 19.08 10.16 -4.72
N SER A 322 18.93 9.44 -3.62
CA SER A 322 17.62 9.10 -3.07
C SER A 322 17.44 9.71 -1.69
N LYS A 323 16.30 10.36 -1.48
CA LYS A 323 15.87 10.87 -0.19
C LYS A 323 14.60 10.16 0.21
N VAL A 324 14.63 9.47 1.33
CA VAL A 324 13.47 8.76 1.86
C VAL A 324 13.21 9.24 3.27
N LYS A 325 12.03 9.79 3.50
CA LYS A 325 11.57 10.27 4.80
C LYS A 325 10.38 9.46 5.26
N VAL A 326 10.44 8.97 6.49
CA VAL A 326 9.35 8.25 7.15
C VAL A 326 8.97 9.02 8.41
N LEU A 327 7.78 9.56 8.43
CA LEU A 327 7.30 10.45 9.49
C LEU A 327 6.05 9.88 10.14
N ASN A 328 5.94 9.95 11.45
CA ASN A 328 4.70 9.64 12.17
C ASN A 328 4.06 8.29 11.79
N SER A 329 4.84 7.26 11.49
CA SER A 329 4.33 6.03 10.90
C SER A 329 4.56 4.82 11.81
N THR A 330 3.68 3.82 11.71
CA THR A 330 3.73 2.59 12.51
C THR A 330 4.10 1.38 11.64
N PHE A 331 5.05 0.58 12.11
CA PHE A 331 5.44 -0.71 11.54
C PHE A 331 5.23 -1.81 12.58
N ALA A 332 4.24 -2.68 12.40
CA ALA A 332 3.94 -3.71 13.37
C ALA A 332 3.63 -5.06 12.72
N TYR A 333 4.07 -6.14 13.37
CA TYR A 333 3.83 -7.53 12.95
C TYR A 333 4.31 -7.87 11.54
N ASN A 334 5.21 -7.09 10.95
CA ASN A 334 5.77 -7.42 9.66
C ASN A 334 6.75 -8.60 9.81
N GLN A 335 6.84 -9.42 8.78
CA GLN A 335 7.60 -10.66 8.82
C GLN A 335 8.60 -10.74 7.66
N ALA A 336 9.80 -11.24 7.96
CA ALA A 336 10.77 -11.62 6.94
C ALA A 336 11.32 -13.02 7.22
N ILE A 337 11.65 -13.76 6.16
CA ILE A 337 12.34 -15.04 6.33
C ILE A 337 13.80 -14.79 6.68
N ASN A 338 14.45 -13.86 5.98
CA ASN A 338 15.89 -13.63 6.14
C ASN A 338 16.20 -12.40 6.97
N ASP A 339 15.93 -11.20 6.45
CA ASP A 339 16.47 -9.95 6.97
C ASP A 339 15.45 -8.81 7.00
N GLY A 340 15.50 -7.98 8.05
CA GLY A 340 14.85 -6.68 8.12
C GLY A 340 13.33 -6.75 8.09
N ALA A 341 12.67 -7.36 9.07
CA ALA A 341 11.22 -7.59 9.00
C ALA A 341 10.41 -6.31 8.80
N ALA A 342 10.65 -5.25 9.60
CA ALA A 342 9.96 -3.99 9.42
C ALA A 342 10.63 -3.12 8.35
N ILE A 343 11.92 -2.83 8.51
CA ILE A 343 12.66 -1.93 7.64
C ILE A 343 14.04 -2.51 7.35
N ASN A 344 14.40 -2.59 6.06
CA ASN A 344 15.72 -2.98 5.62
C ASN A 344 16.31 -1.88 4.72
N LEU A 345 17.38 -1.27 5.18
CA LEU A 345 18.06 -0.18 4.50
C LEU A 345 19.41 -0.65 3.98
N ARG A 346 19.52 -0.73 2.67
CA ARG A 346 20.75 -0.97 1.91
C ARG A 346 20.99 0.19 0.97
N ALA A 347 21.70 1.21 1.44
CA ALA A 347 21.94 2.41 0.65
C ALA A 347 23.43 2.69 0.55
N ALA A 348 23.94 2.72 -0.67
CA ALA A 348 25.35 2.88 -0.99
C ALA A 348 25.73 4.28 -1.50
N SER A 349 24.78 5.13 -1.86
CA SER A 349 25.10 6.45 -2.38
C SER A 349 25.28 7.50 -1.28
N LYS A 350 26.46 8.12 -1.22
CA LYS A 350 26.77 9.21 -0.29
C LYS A 350 25.85 10.45 -0.42
N ASN A 351 25.20 10.60 -1.56
CA ASN A 351 24.28 11.70 -1.84
C ASN A 351 22.84 11.36 -1.45
N SER A 352 22.59 10.14 -0.98
CA SER A 352 21.30 9.68 -0.51
C SER A 352 21.13 9.95 0.98
N GLU A 353 19.88 10.08 1.40
CA GLU A 353 19.50 10.34 2.78
C GLU A 353 18.31 9.47 3.17
N PHE A 354 18.41 8.84 4.32
CA PHE A 354 17.29 8.18 4.98
C PHE A 354 16.99 8.86 6.32
N MET A 355 15.72 9.15 6.56
CA MET A 355 15.29 9.81 7.78
C MET A 355 14.02 9.16 8.34
N MET A 356 14.00 8.92 9.64
CA MET A 356 12.79 8.56 10.39
C MET A 356 12.55 9.56 11.52
N VAL A 357 11.30 9.97 11.69
CA VAL A 357 10.91 10.89 12.76
C VAL A 357 9.59 10.46 13.37
N ASN A 358 9.54 10.35 14.70
CA ASN A 358 8.34 9.98 15.44
C ASN A 358 7.64 8.71 14.90
N CYS A 359 8.40 7.65 14.61
CA CYS A 359 7.87 6.38 14.14
C CYS A 359 7.83 5.33 15.26
N THR A 360 6.85 4.44 15.20
CA THR A 360 6.70 3.27 16.09
C THR A 360 7.00 2.01 15.30
N VAL A 361 7.94 1.19 15.77
CA VAL A 361 8.37 -0.06 15.14
C VAL A 361 8.34 -1.18 16.18
N VAL A 362 7.30 -2.01 16.15
CA VAL A 362 7.03 -2.97 17.23
C VAL A 362 6.61 -4.34 16.69
N ASP A 363 6.96 -5.39 17.44
CA ASP A 363 6.50 -6.77 17.21
C ASP A 363 6.75 -7.31 15.79
N ASN A 364 7.79 -6.86 15.13
CA ASN A 364 8.19 -7.40 13.84
C ASN A 364 9.13 -8.60 14.04
N ILE A 365 9.09 -9.58 13.13
CA ILE A 365 9.82 -10.83 13.30
C ILE A 365 10.57 -11.29 12.05
N THR A 366 11.85 -11.63 12.21
CA THR A 366 12.61 -12.42 11.22
C THR A 366 12.65 -13.88 11.63
N GLN A 367 12.35 -14.81 10.71
CA GLN A 367 12.09 -16.22 11.03
C GLN A 367 13.18 -17.20 10.55
N GLY A 368 14.14 -16.77 9.75
CA GLY A 368 15.18 -17.63 9.18
C GLY A 368 16.41 -17.76 10.05
N ASN A 369 17.11 -18.89 9.95
CA ASN A 369 18.41 -19.07 10.60
C ASN A 369 19.41 -18.00 10.13
N GLY A 370 19.94 -17.22 11.07
CA GLY A 370 20.82 -16.09 10.79
C GLY A 370 20.09 -14.82 10.35
N GLY A 371 18.74 -14.76 10.50
CA GLY A 371 17.96 -13.55 10.25
C GLY A 371 18.34 -12.41 11.20
N HIS A 372 18.41 -11.20 10.69
CA HIS A 372 18.85 -10.04 11.43
C HIS A 372 17.91 -8.84 11.25
N GLY A 373 17.92 -7.94 12.26
CA GLY A 373 17.31 -6.62 12.17
C GLY A 373 15.80 -6.65 12.01
N ALA A 374 15.09 -7.31 12.91
CA ALA A 374 13.63 -7.40 12.81
C ALA A 374 12.95 -6.02 12.82
N GLY A 375 13.42 -5.07 13.64
CA GLY A 375 12.96 -3.68 13.63
C GLY A 375 13.59 -2.90 12.46
N LEU A 376 14.85 -2.54 12.59
CA LEU A 376 15.61 -1.83 11.56
C LEU A 376 16.93 -2.54 11.30
N LEU A 377 17.12 -3.00 10.07
CA LEU A 377 18.40 -3.47 9.59
C LEU A 377 19.05 -2.43 8.71
N ILE A 378 20.30 -2.09 9.00
CA ILE A 378 21.13 -1.24 8.17
C ILE A 378 22.33 -2.06 7.67
N THR A 379 22.49 -2.09 6.34
CA THR A 379 23.60 -2.75 5.67
C THR A 379 24.34 -1.71 4.82
N ASN A 380 25.63 -1.57 5.04
CA ASN A 380 26.50 -0.69 4.25
C ASN A 380 27.13 -1.43 3.06
N ASP A 381 27.63 -0.68 2.09
CA ASP A 381 28.51 -1.21 1.07
C ASP A 381 29.94 -1.32 1.62
N THR A 382 30.34 -2.53 1.99
CA THR A 382 31.69 -2.80 2.51
C THR A 382 32.79 -2.68 1.46
N ASN A 383 32.44 -2.78 0.18
CA ASN A 383 33.39 -2.65 -0.92
C ASN A 383 33.73 -1.18 -1.21
N ASN A 384 32.82 -0.26 -0.86
CA ASN A 384 33.02 1.17 -1.06
C ASN A 384 32.46 2.00 0.09
N PRO A 385 33.09 1.96 1.27
CA PRO A 385 32.56 2.61 2.47
C PRO A 385 32.42 4.15 2.36
N LYS A 386 33.07 4.77 1.37
CA LYS A 386 32.97 6.22 1.14
C LYS A 386 31.68 6.65 0.41
N THR A 387 30.86 5.70 0.00
CA THR A 387 29.63 5.97 -0.77
C THR A 387 28.35 5.76 0.02
N ASN A 388 28.44 5.49 1.31
CA ASN A 388 27.27 5.22 2.13
C ASN A 388 26.42 6.47 2.39
N CYS A 389 25.09 6.30 2.42
CA CYS A 389 24.14 7.37 2.68
C CYS A 389 24.13 7.79 4.15
N THR A 390 23.64 8.99 4.42
CA THR A 390 23.33 9.45 5.77
C THR A 390 22.02 8.85 6.25
N LYS A 391 22.00 8.36 7.49
CA LYS A 391 20.85 7.71 8.13
C LYS A 391 20.59 8.38 9.46
N ARG A 392 19.42 9.00 9.63
CA ARG A 392 19.04 9.75 10.83
C ARG A 392 17.70 9.33 11.36
N ILE A 393 17.63 9.16 12.67
CA ILE A 393 16.43 8.73 13.38
C ILE A 393 16.19 9.69 14.56
N TYR A 394 14.97 10.21 14.67
CA TYR A 394 14.58 11.16 15.69
C TYR A 394 13.28 10.74 16.38
N ASN A 395 13.22 10.79 17.70
CA ASN A 395 12.01 10.54 18.49
C ASN A 395 11.27 9.23 18.12
N CYS A 396 11.97 8.22 17.64
CA CYS A 396 11.36 6.95 17.26
C CYS A 396 11.31 5.97 18.44
N LEU A 397 10.46 4.97 18.32
CA LEU A 397 10.29 3.91 19.29
C LEU A 397 10.40 2.55 18.61
N PHE A 398 11.37 1.77 19.07
CA PHE A 398 11.61 0.40 18.64
C PHE A 398 11.50 -0.53 19.85
N GLN A 399 10.55 -1.46 19.82
CA GLN A 399 10.33 -2.36 20.95
C GLN A 399 9.76 -3.70 20.48
N GLY A 400 10.23 -4.78 21.11
CA GLY A 400 9.66 -6.11 20.89
C GLY A 400 9.85 -6.68 19.48
N ASN A 401 10.86 -6.23 18.74
CA ASN A 401 11.17 -6.81 17.45
C ASN A 401 12.11 -8.00 17.61
N TYR A 402 11.83 -9.15 16.99
CA TYR A 402 12.50 -10.41 17.24
C TYR A 402 13.14 -11.01 16.01
N ALA A 403 14.36 -11.51 16.21
CA ALA A 403 15.02 -12.40 15.26
C ALA A 403 15.04 -13.84 15.79
N VAL A 404 14.72 -14.80 14.93
CA VAL A 404 14.84 -16.23 15.25
C VAL A 404 16.14 -16.74 14.67
N ASP A 405 17.03 -17.24 15.52
CA ASP A 405 18.28 -17.88 15.13
C ASP A 405 18.42 -19.24 15.82
N GLY A 406 18.59 -20.30 15.02
CA GLY A 406 18.70 -21.67 15.54
C GLY A 406 17.51 -22.10 16.41
N GLY A 407 16.31 -21.57 16.17
CA GLY A 407 15.11 -21.84 16.96
C GLY A 407 15.03 -21.02 18.26
N LYS A 408 15.99 -20.13 18.52
CA LYS A 408 16.01 -19.23 19.67
C LYS A 408 15.56 -17.83 19.23
N MET A 409 14.59 -17.27 19.92
CA MET A 409 14.19 -15.86 19.69
C MET A 409 15.11 -14.92 20.45
N THR A 410 15.56 -13.89 19.75
CA THR A 410 16.35 -12.80 20.34
C THR A 410 15.77 -11.47 19.89
N THR A 411 15.72 -10.47 20.76
CA THR A 411 15.29 -9.13 20.34
C THR A 411 16.29 -8.53 19.36
N SER A 412 15.75 -7.83 18.36
CA SER A 412 16.52 -7.25 17.28
C SER A 412 15.87 -5.95 16.81
N ASP A 413 15.83 -4.95 17.71
CA ASP A 413 15.21 -3.65 17.40
C ASP A 413 16.03 -2.84 16.41
N LEU A 414 17.37 -2.85 16.55
CA LEU A 414 18.32 -2.27 15.60
C LEU A 414 19.46 -3.24 15.35
N THR A 415 19.78 -3.47 14.10
CA THR A 415 20.98 -4.19 13.69
C THR A 415 21.78 -3.38 12.67
N LEU A 416 23.02 -3.09 12.99
CA LEU A 416 24.01 -2.52 12.07
C LEU A 416 24.89 -3.69 11.59
N ARG A 417 24.71 -4.16 10.37
CA ARG A 417 25.40 -5.36 9.88
C ARG A 417 26.87 -5.09 9.60
N ASP A 418 27.18 -3.89 9.12
CA ASP A 418 28.52 -3.52 8.65
C ASP A 418 29.03 -2.29 9.39
N ALA A 419 30.34 -2.08 9.35
CA ALA A 419 30.97 -0.90 9.93
C ALA A 419 30.43 0.38 9.28
N MET A 420 30.18 1.38 10.11
CA MET A 420 29.73 2.71 9.69
C MET A 420 30.82 3.74 9.98
N ALA A 421 30.99 4.69 9.08
CA ALA A 421 31.85 5.84 9.34
C ALA A 421 31.14 6.82 10.29
N GLU A 422 31.93 7.69 10.92
CA GLU A 422 31.43 8.77 11.75
C GLU A 422 30.42 9.64 10.99
N GLY A 423 29.25 9.89 11.58
CA GLY A 423 28.17 10.67 10.98
C GLY A 423 27.32 9.96 9.93
N GLU A 424 27.58 8.70 9.60
CA GLU A 424 26.72 7.95 8.69
C GLU A 424 25.39 7.52 9.32
N PHE A 425 25.40 7.20 10.62
CA PHE A 425 24.21 6.85 11.38
C PHE A 425 24.12 7.69 12.65
N GLU A 426 22.99 8.32 12.85
CA GLU A 426 22.70 9.13 14.03
C GLU A 426 21.27 8.84 14.50
N ALA A 427 21.08 8.58 15.79
CA ALA A 427 19.77 8.42 16.39
C ALA A 427 19.64 9.32 17.63
N TYR A 428 18.63 10.15 17.64
CA TYR A 428 18.41 11.17 18.66
C TYR A 428 17.06 10.94 19.36
N ASN A 429 17.07 10.99 20.69
CA ASN A 429 15.86 10.79 21.51
C ASN A 429 15.00 9.60 21.05
N THR A 430 15.66 8.54 20.61
CA THR A 430 15.02 7.33 20.08
C THR A 430 15.15 6.23 21.12
N TYR A 431 14.03 5.56 21.38
CA TYR A 431 13.97 4.45 22.30
C TYR A 431 14.20 3.13 21.54
N PHE A 432 15.20 2.37 21.96
CA PHE A 432 15.42 1.00 21.51
C PHE A 432 15.26 0.07 22.71
N GLY A 433 14.38 -0.90 22.64
CA GLY A 433 14.23 -1.92 23.66
C GLY A 433 15.49 -2.76 23.78
N ARG A 434 16.11 -3.11 22.66
CA ARG A 434 17.42 -3.77 22.65
C ARG A 434 18.17 -3.56 21.34
N LEU A 435 19.48 -3.38 21.47
CA LEU A 435 20.43 -3.34 20.35
C LEU A 435 21.15 -4.70 20.27
N THR A 436 21.20 -5.31 19.09
CA THR A 436 21.93 -6.57 18.89
C THR A 436 23.22 -6.34 18.12
N ASN A 437 24.28 -6.97 18.67
CA ASN A 437 25.55 -7.28 18.02
C ASN A 437 26.19 -6.19 17.15
N ASN A 438 26.54 -5.02 17.75
CA ASN A 438 27.51 -4.20 17.05
C ASN A 438 28.46 -3.47 18.01
N PRO A 439 29.78 -3.67 17.89
CA PRO A 439 30.79 -2.99 18.69
C PRO A 439 30.86 -1.47 18.43
N ILE A 440 30.23 -0.97 17.38
CA ILE A 440 30.24 0.47 17.03
C ILE A 440 29.37 1.29 17.99
N LEU A 441 28.37 0.67 18.62
CA LEU A 441 27.54 1.34 19.61
C LEU A 441 28.24 1.55 20.96
N ASP A 442 29.37 0.91 21.18
CA ASP A 442 30.11 0.96 22.45
C ASP A 442 31.04 2.17 22.61
N GLY A 443 31.06 3.14 21.73
CA GLY A 443 31.95 4.21 22.09
C GLY A 443 32.19 5.41 21.22
N ALA A 444 31.70 5.52 20.03
CA ALA A 444 32.02 6.71 19.23
C ALA A 444 30.82 7.19 18.43
N ALA A 445 30.44 8.41 18.66
CA ALA A 445 29.67 9.27 17.77
C ALA A 445 28.20 8.93 17.53
N ILE A 446 27.57 8.15 18.35
CA ILE A 446 26.12 8.11 18.40
C ILE A 446 25.71 8.95 19.62
N ASN A 447 25.25 10.17 19.40
CA ASN A 447 24.48 10.92 20.39
C ASN A 447 23.10 10.25 20.53
N CYS A 448 23.11 8.93 20.66
CA CYS A 448 21.95 8.15 21.03
C CYS A 448 21.88 8.13 22.53
N THR A 449 20.83 8.66 23.08
CA THR A 449 20.41 8.21 24.39
C THR A 449 19.80 6.84 24.19
N VAL A 450 20.63 5.82 24.14
CA VAL A 450 20.19 4.43 24.22
C VAL A 450 19.92 4.19 25.69
N ASN A 451 18.71 4.37 26.13
CA ASN A 451 18.32 4.02 27.49
C ASN A 451 18.14 2.51 27.53
N TYR A 452 19.22 1.82 27.94
CA TYR A 452 19.06 0.50 28.52
C TYR A 452 18.23 0.65 29.80
N MET A 453 17.15 -0.10 29.91
CA MET A 453 16.48 -0.20 31.19
C MET A 453 17.47 -0.63 32.28
N PRO A 454 17.51 0.05 33.42
CA PRO A 454 18.29 -0.44 34.55
C PRO A 454 17.80 -1.84 34.92
N GLY A 455 18.66 -2.84 34.80
CA GLY A 455 18.35 -4.23 35.14
C GLY A 455 18.11 -5.17 33.96
N SER A 456 18.11 -4.71 32.70
CA SER A 456 18.07 -5.61 31.55
C SER A 456 19.42 -6.31 31.41
N THR A 457 19.51 -7.52 31.97
CA THR A 457 20.61 -8.45 31.75
C THR A 457 20.48 -9.07 30.35
N LYS A 458 21.58 -9.64 29.84
CA LYS A 458 21.69 -10.26 28.51
C LYS A 458 20.68 -11.39 28.22
N ASP A 459 20.00 -11.88 29.23
CA ASP A 459 19.00 -12.93 29.15
C ASP A 459 17.60 -12.31 29.24
N MET A 460 16.86 -12.41 28.16
CA MET A 460 15.56 -11.80 28.02
C MET A 460 14.47 -12.56 28.72
N ASP A 461 13.80 -11.85 29.61
CA ASP A 461 12.46 -12.20 30.04
C ASP A 461 11.44 -11.55 29.09
N TRP A 462 10.42 -12.26 28.67
CA TRP A 462 9.36 -11.80 27.79
C TRP A 462 8.54 -10.63 28.37
N ASP A 463 8.68 -10.38 29.66
CA ASP A 463 7.98 -9.32 30.39
C ASP A 463 8.47 -7.89 30.11
N ILE A 464 9.43 -7.70 29.20
CA ILE A 464 9.97 -6.36 28.86
C ILE A 464 9.17 -5.66 27.77
N HIS A 465 8.04 -6.19 27.34
CA HIS A 465 7.23 -5.63 26.26
C HIS A 465 6.82 -4.18 26.47
N ASN A 466 6.82 -3.66 27.71
CA ASN A 466 6.25 -2.37 28.02
C ASN A 466 7.20 -1.37 28.71
N ALA A 467 8.50 -1.45 28.45
CA ALA A 467 9.45 -0.52 29.06
C ALA A 467 9.18 0.96 28.70
N SER A 468 8.66 1.23 27.50
CA SER A 468 8.22 2.57 27.07
C SER A 468 6.82 2.93 27.56
N GLY A 469 6.08 1.96 28.12
CA GLY A 469 4.68 2.10 28.51
C GLY A 469 3.69 1.96 27.34
N LEU A 470 4.08 1.32 26.22
CA LEU A 470 3.14 0.95 25.16
C LEU A 470 2.27 -0.22 25.61
N SER A 471 1.02 -0.23 25.18
CA SER A 471 0.09 -1.35 25.38
C SER A 471 0.49 -2.57 24.57
N ASP A 472 0.23 -3.77 25.10
CA ASP A 472 0.28 -5.01 24.32
C ASP A 472 -0.90 -5.14 23.34
N ASP A 473 -1.98 -4.40 23.58
CA ASP A 473 -3.15 -4.38 22.74
C ASP A 473 -3.06 -3.29 21.68
N ALA A 474 -2.87 -3.75 20.46
CA ALA A 474 -2.92 -2.87 19.32
C ALA A 474 -4.34 -2.81 18.76
N SER A 475 -4.80 -1.62 18.47
CA SER A 475 -6.14 -1.39 17.95
C SER A 475 -6.10 -0.75 16.56
N ILE A 476 -7.02 -1.20 15.67
CA ILE A 476 -7.20 -0.59 14.35
C ILE A 476 -8.31 0.43 14.47
N TYR A 477 -7.98 1.71 14.26
CA TYR A 477 -8.93 2.82 14.28
C TYR A 477 -9.37 3.23 12.87
N ALA A 478 -10.61 3.68 12.81
CA ALA A 478 -11.19 4.14 11.56
C ALA A 478 -10.46 5.37 10.98
N PRO A 479 -10.40 5.48 9.67
CA PRO A 479 -10.73 4.45 8.71
C PRO A 479 -9.52 3.64 8.22
N ARG A 480 -8.26 3.87 8.64
CA ARG A 480 -7.11 3.19 8.05
C ARG A 480 -5.84 3.35 8.88
N ARG A 481 -5.96 3.33 10.20
CA ARG A 481 -4.82 3.53 11.10
C ARG A 481 -4.71 2.39 12.08
N TYR A 482 -3.52 1.86 12.19
CA TYR A 482 -3.17 0.93 13.24
C TYR A 482 -2.37 1.67 14.30
N ILE A 483 -2.77 1.58 15.54
CA ILE A 483 -2.14 2.29 16.63
C ILE A 483 -1.80 1.37 17.79
N VAL A 484 -0.76 1.72 18.50
CA VAL A 484 -0.33 1.07 19.75
C VAL A 484 -0.30 2.17 20.81
N PRO A 485 -1.32 2.29 21.66
CA PRO A 485 -1.41 3.35 22.66
C PRO A 485 -0.41 3.14 23.80
N PHE A 486 -0.14 4.18 24.56
CA PHE A 486 0.59 4.07 25.82
C PHE A 486 -0.33 3.55 26.93
N ILE A 487 0.24 2.82 27.92
CA ILE A 487 -0.54 2.18 28.99
C ILE A 487 -1.23 3.23 29.88
N ASP A 488 -0.48 4.26 30.30
CA ASP A 488 -1.00 5.33 31.15
C ASP A 488 -0.31 6.69 30.90
N GLU A 489 -0.80 7.72 31.56
CA GLU A 489 -0.28 9.08 31.47
C GLU A 489 1.17 9.24 31.98
N ASN A 490 1.70 8.27 32.70
CA ASN A 490 3.06 8.26 33.25
C ASN A 490 4.01 7.37 32.42
N ALA A 491 3.55 6.85 31.29
CA ALA A 491 4.37 6.01 30.42
C ALA A 491 5.66 6.74 30.03
N PRO A 492 6.85 6.14 30.21
CA PRO A 492 8.13 6.79 29.93
C PRO A 492 8.27 7.31 28.50
N GLY A 493 7.66 6.63 27.54
CA GLY A 493 7.68 7.03 26.14
C GLY A 493 6.98 8.36 25.85
N LEU A 494 6.06 8.80 26.69
CA LEU A 494 5.32 10.06 26.52
C LEU A 494 6.18 11.32 26.73
N THR A 495 7.33 11.21 27.38
CA THR A 495 8.20 12.36 27.71
C THR A 495 9.65 12.18 27.27
N PHE A 496 9.97 11.09 26.56
CA PHE A 496 11.35 10.76 26.19
C PHE A 496 11.85 11.54 24.96
N GLY A 497 10.96 11.95 24.07
CA GLY A 497 11.30 12.67 22.85
C GLY A 497 11.69 14.14 23.08
N ASN A 498 12.32 14.73 22.08
CA ASN A 498 12.66 16.15 22.05
C ASN A 498 11.72 16.92 21.12
N ALA A 499 11.02 17.91 21.65
CA ALA A 499 10.04 18.72 20.92
C ALA A 499 10.66 19.59 19.81
N GLU A 500 11.96 19.89 19.86
CA GLU A 500 12.65 20.64 18.80
C GLU A 500 12.56 19.92 17.45
N TYR A 501 12.61 18.58 17.45
CA TYR A 501 12.48 17.79 16.23
C TYR A 501 11.07 17.86 15.63
N LEU A 502 10.03 18.00 16.44
CA LEU A 502 8.68 18.24 15.94
C LEU A 502 8.62 19.52 15.11
N THR A 503 9.20 20.60 15.65
CA THR A 503 9.28 21.90 14.97
C THR A 503 10.16 21.82 13.72
N GLN A 504 11.33 21.20 13.82
CA GLN A 504 12.28 21.07 12.72
C GLN A 504 11.69 20.34 11.52
N PHE A 505 10.84 19.32 11.75
CA PHE A 505 10.27 18.50 10.70
C PHE A 505 8.79 18.79 10.41
N GLY A 506 8.22 19.82 11.03
CA GLY A 506 6.85 20.25 10.80
C GLY A 506 5.80 19.24 11.27
N ILE A 507 6.10 18.49 12.33
CA ILE A 507 5.19 17.49 12.90
C ILE A 507 4.35 18.15 13.99
N THR A 508 3.10 18.47 13.69
CA THR A 508 2.18 19.14 14.64
C THR A 508 1.19 18.20 15.30
N THR A 509 0.96 17.05 14.68
CA THR A 509 0.00 16.04 15.14
C THR A 509 0.64 14.67 15.27
N ASP A 510 0.03 13.78 16.02
CA ASP A 510 0.32 12.36 16.02
C ASP A 510 -0.28 11.68 14.76
N GLN A 511 -0.06 10.38 14.59
CA GLN A 511 -0.57 9.61 13.44
C GLN A 511 -2.11 9.63 13.38
N MET A 512 -2.81 9.85 14.48
CA MET A 512 -4.26 9.96 14.54
C MET A 512 -4.78 11.36 14.21
N GLY A 513 -3.89 12.36 14.08
CA GLY A 513 -4.26 13.74 13.85
C GLY A 513 -4.48 14.56 15.13
N ASN A 514 -4.21 13.97 16.31
CA ASN A 514 -4.28 14.71 17.56
C ASN A 514 -3.07 15.64 17.69
N PRO A 515 -3.24 16.86 18.20
CA PRO A 515 -2.12 17.75 18.45
C PRO A 515 -1.07 17.10 19.36
N ARG A 516 0.21 17.23 18.99
CA ARG A 516 1.32 16.75 19.83
C ARG A 516 1.38 17.49 21.16
N LYS A 517 1.46 16.74 22.26
CA LYS A 517 1.62 17.27 23.61
C LYS A 517 3.07 17.60 23.85
N ILE A 518 3.35 18.86 24.22
CA ILE A 518 4.70 19.34 24.50
C ILE A 518 4.73 19.82 25.95
N THR A 519 5.65 19.25 26.74
CA THR A 519 5.88 19.67 28.14
C THR A 519 7.34 20.12 28.30
N GLY A 520 7.55 21.43 28.34
CA GLY A 520 8.90 22.00 28.27
C GLY A 520 9.52 21.73 26.91
N ASN A 521 10.61 20.96 26.86
CA ASN A 521 11.26 20.51 25.63
C ASN A 521 11.01 19.02 25.33
N SER A 522 10.08 18.37 26.03
CA SER A 522 9.78 16.97 25.92
C SER A 522 8.49 16.73 25.12
N CYS A 523 8.46 15.65 24.37
CA CYS A 523 7.27 15.12 23.68
C CYS A 523 7.29 13.59 23.72
N ALA A 524 6.24 12.95 23.23
CA ALA A 524 6.23 11.51 23.08
C ALA A 524 7.15 11.05 21.94
N VAL A 525 7.79 9.89 22.14
CA VAL A 525 8.42 9.13 21.05
C VAL A 525 7.37 8.30 20.30
N GLY A 526 7.69 7.93 19.08
CA GLY A 526 6.78 7.13 18.27
C GLY A 526 5.70 7.92 17.55
N SER A 527 4.84 7.22 16.86
CA SER A 527 3.83 7.78 15.97
C SER A 527 2.57 8.28 16.68
N LEU A 528 2.32 7.85 17.91
CA LEU A 528 1.11 8.14 18.69
C LEU A 528 1.45 8.77 20.04
N GLU A 529 0.57 9.65 20.52
CA GLU A 529 0.63 10.23 21.88
C GLU A 529 -0.56 9.86 22.76
N MET A 530 -1.43 8.98 22.29
CA MET A 530 -2.64 8.61 22.97
C MET A 530 -2.36 7.52 24.00
N THR A 531 -2.95 7.67 25.19
CA THR A 531 -2.99 6.62 26.22
C THR A 531 -4.23 5.75 26.06
N GLU A 532 -4.23 4.55 26.67
CA GLU A 532 -5.43 3.70 26.70
C GLU A 532 -6.62 4.41 27.33
N ALA A 533 -6.39 5.27 28.34
CA ALA A 533 -7.45 6.03 28.98
C ALA A 533 -8.04 7.14 28.09
N GLU A 534 -7.28 7.63 27.12
CA GLU A 534 -7.73 8.65 26.16
C GLU A 534 -8.40 8.03 24.93
N MET A 535 -8.29 6.72 24.77
CA MET A 535 -9.00 6.00 23.72
C MET A 535 -10.48 6.03 24.07
N ASP A 536 -11.24 6.82 23.33
CA ASP A 536 -12.68 6.94 23.52
C ASP A 536 -13.35 5.55 23.44
N ALA A 537 -14.12 5.20 24.47
CA ALA A 537 -14.87 3.95 24.50
C ALA A 537 -15.87 3.81 23.32
N ASP A 538 -16.23 4.94 22.69
CA ASP A 538 -17.06 4.98 21.48
C ASP A 538 -16.25 4.95 20.18
N SER A 539 -14.92 5.09 20.22
CA SER A 539 -14.05 4.85 19.07
C SER A 539 -13.99 3.36 18.80
N LYS A 540 -15.04 2.85 18.15
CA LYS A 540 -15.08 1.44 17.74
C LYS A 540 -13.88 1.12 16.89
N PRO A 541 -13.15 0.02 17.18
CA PRO A 541 -12.10 -0.43 16.30
C PRO A 541 -12.66 -0.52 14.89
N TRP A 542 -11.93 0.06 13.93
CA TRP A 542 -12.31 -0.05 12.54
C TRP A 542 -12.33 -1.52 12.14
N ASN A 543 -13.54 -2.03 12.00
CA ASN A 543 -13.75 -3.30 11.33
C ASN A 543 -13.65 -2.98 9.84
N PRO A 544 -12.64 -3.46 9.11
CA PRO A 544 -12.72 -3.44 7.67
C PRO A 544 -13.83 -4.44 7.27
N THR A 545 -15.07 -4.02 7.41
CA THR A 545 -16.09 -4.57 6.55
C THR A 545 -15.52 -4.33 5.17
N LEU A 546 -15.24 -5.38 4.43
CA LEU A 546 -15.17 -5.30 2.99
C LEU A 546 -16.48 -4.62 2.60
N THR A 547 -16.44 -3.30 2.46
CA THR A 547 -17.61 -2.49 2.11
C THR A 547 -17.88 -2.62 0.63
N SER A 548 -17.98 -3.86 0.17
CA SER A 548 -18.65 -4.16 -1.08
C SER A 548 -20.16 -4.35 -0.90
N ILE A 549 -20.65 -4.23 0.35
CA ILE A 549 -22.08 -4.26 0.65
C ILE A 549 -22.33 -3.12 1.63
N ALA A 550 -22.66 -1.95 1.11
CA ALA A 550 -23.26 -0.92 1.93
C ALA A 550 -24.66 -1.40 2.28
N ASN A 551 -24.84 -1.82 3.50
CA ASN A 551 -26.17 -1.90 4.06
C ASN A 551 -26.66 -0.47 4.30
N THR A 552 -27.49 0.02 3.41
CA THR A 552 -28.22 1.29 3.56
C THR A 552 -29.51 1.14 4.37
N THR A 553 -29.60 0.14 5.23
CA THR A 553 -30.70 0.01 6.19
C THR A 553 -30.11 -0.29 7.57
N GLU A 554 -30.49 0.49 8.54
CA GLU A 554 -30.37 0.16 9.96
C GLU A 554 -31.23 -1.08 10.25
N ASP A 555 -30.77 -2.25 9.83
CA ASP A 555 -31.41 -3.50 10.20
C ASP A 555 -30.77 -4.02 11.49
N LYS A 556 -31.60 -4.07 12.53
CA LYS A 556 -31.27 -4.57 13.87
C LYS A 556 -30.95 -6.06 13.93
N ASP A 557 -30.82 -6.74 12.79
CA ASP A 557 -30.64 -8.20 12.68
C ASP A 557 -29.29 -8.60 12.03
N GLN A 558 -28.24 -7.80 12.18
CA GLN A 558 -26.93 -8.18 11.66
C GLN A 558 -26.35 -9.36 12.47
N ILE A 559 -25.89 -10.38 11.75
CA ILE A 559 -25.12 -11.50 12.34
C ILE A 559 -23.79 -10.95 12.85
N GLU A 560 -23.61 -10.90 14.16
CA GLU A 560 -22.35 -10.51 14.77
C GLU A 560 -21.37 -11.70 14.79
N ILE A 561 -20.13 -11.46 14.38
CA ILE A 561 -19.02 -12.43 14.46
C ILE A 561 -18.00 -11.88 15.45
N TYR A 562 -17.64 -12.64 16.46
CA TYR A 562 -16.63 -12.28 17.43
C TYR A 562 -15.76 -13.47 17.86
N VAL A 563 -14.56 -13.20 18.34
CA VAL A 563 -13.66 -14.21 18.91
C VAL A 563 -13.75 -14.15 20.42
N ARG A 564 -14.07 -15.26 21.07
CA ARG A 564 -14.17 -15.36 22.52
C ARG A 564 -13.58 -16.69 23.00
N ASN A 565 -12.66 -16.63 23.96
CA ASN A 565 -12.04 -17.80 24.58
C ASN A 565 -11.44 -18.82 23.60
N GLY A 566 -10.82 -18.36 22.50
CA GLY A 566 -10.23 -19.23 21.50
C GLY A 566 -11.22 -19.84 20.51
N GLU A 567 -12.43 -19.31 20.43
CA GLU A 567 -13.46 -19.73 19.47
C GLU A 567 -13.99 -18.54 18.67
N ILE A 568 -14.35 -18.80 17.42
CA ILE A 568 -15.15 -17.87 16.59
C ILE A 568 -16.61 -18.17 16.87
N VAL A 569 -17.32 -17.17 17.36
CA VAL A 569 -18.74 -17.26 17.72
C VAL A 569 -19.56 -16.33 16.85
N VAL A 570 -20.76 -16.76 16.46
CA VAL A 570 -21.63 -16.03 15.56
C VAL A 570 -22.97 -15.75 16.24
N GLY A 571 -23.36 -14.48 16.24
CA GLY A 571 -24.67 -14.02 16.69
C GLY A 571 -24.92 -14.15 18.18
N THR A 572 -26.17 -14.19 18.56
CA THR A 572 -26.63 -14.28 19.95
C THR A 572 -26.54 -15.70 20.55
N GLY A 573 -25.67 -16.56 20.04
CA GLY A 573 -25.50 -17.92 20.54
C GLY A 573 -26.35 -18.98 19.85
N ASN A 574 -26.82 -18.71 18.65
CA ASN A 574 -27.55 -19.68 17.84
C ASN A 574 -26.56 -20.67 17.18
N ASN A 575 -26.70 -21.95 17.47
CA ASN A 575 -25.78 -23.01 17.06
C ASN A 575 -25.90 -23.42 15.57
N ASP A 576 -26.72 -22.77 14.79
CA ASP A 576 -27.04 -23.17 13.41
C ASP A 576 -26.32 -22.35 12.32
N ALA A 577 -25.43 -21.43 12.71
CA ALA A 577 -24.67 -20.66 11.75
C ALA A 577 -23.61 -21.52 11.04
N ASN A 578 -23.56 -21.49 9.73
CA ASN A 578 -22.45 -22.07 8.97
C ASN A 578 -21.29 -21.08 8.94
N ILE A 579 -20.15 -21.47 9.52
CA ILE A 579 -18.96 -20.64 9.65
C ILE A 579 -17.85 -21.20 8.75
N GLN A 580 -17.25 -20.36 7.95
CA GLN A 580 -16.08 -20.67 7.13
C GLN A 580 -14.96 -19.68 7.46
N LEU A 581 -13.78 -20.22 7.74
CA LEU A 581 -12.57 -19.47 7.98
C LEU A 581 -11.67 -19.54 6.74
N TYR A 582 -11.28 -18.41 6.25
CA TYR A 582 -10.39 -18.26 5.10
C TYR A 582 -9.08 -17.63 5.51
N ASN A 583 -7.99 -18.06 4.88
CA ASN A 583 -6.77 -17.29 4.89
C ASN A 583 -6.92 -16.03 4.01
N MET A 584 -5.94 -15.13 4.08
CA MET A 584 -5.97 -13.89 3.30
C MET A 584 -5.88 -14.12 1.77
N ASN A 585 -5.56 -15.33 1.33
CA ASN A 585 -5.52 -15.73 -0.08
C ASN A 585 -6.87 -16.30 -0.56
N GLY A 586 -7.91 -16.28 0.30
CA GLY A 586 -9.25 -16.78 -0.04
C GLY A 586 -9.41 -18.31 0.04
N SER A 587 -8.40 -19.05 0.50
CA SER A 587 -8.52 -20.51 0.70
C SER A 587 -9.24 -20.82 2.00
N ILE A 588 -10.19 -21.73 1.99
CA ILE A 588 -10.88 -22.20 3.19
C ILE A 588 -9.90 -23.03 4.03
N LEU A 589 -9.69 -22.63 5.26
CA LEU A 589 -8.87 -23.34 6.24
C LEU A 589 -9.72 -24.26 7.11
N LYS A 590 -10.91 -23.80 7.47
CA LYS A 590 -11.82 -24.55 8.35
C LYS A 590 -13.27 -24.16 8.05
N ALA A 591 -14.17 -25.10 8.18
CA ALA A 591 -15.61 -24.86 8.07
C ALA A 591 -16.34 -25.69 9.14
N THR A 592 -17.37 -25.10 9.77
CA THR A 592 -18.20 -25.74 10.79
C THR A 592 -19.58 -25.14 10.85
N THR A 593 -20.48 -25.78 11.62
CA THR A 593 -21.77 -25.22 12.01
C THR A 593 -21.76 -24.97 13.51
N GLY A 594 -22.26 -23.82 13.96
CA GLY A 594 -22.24 -23.41 15.36
C GLY A 594 -21.04 -22.50 15.68
N SER A 595 -20.24 -22.84 16.70
CA SER A 595 -18.97 -22.17 17.01
C SER A 595 -17.79 -22.86 16.35
N MET A 596 -16.68 -22.13 16.14
CA MET A 596 -15.46 -22.66 15.54
C MET A 596 -14.29 -22.47 16.49
N GLU A 597 -13.71 -23.58 16.97
CA GLU A 597 -12.43 -23.55 17.67
C GLU A 597 -11.30 -23.12 16.73
N ILE A 598 -10.43 -22.23 17.21
CA ILE A 598 -9.26 -21.72 16.46
C ILE A 598 -7.95 -22.42 16.82
N THR A 599 -8.02 -23.56 17.54
CA THR A 599 -6.85 -24.39 17.85
C THR A 599 -6.18 -24.92 16.57
N GLY A 600 -4.85 -24.84 16.52
CA GLY A 600 -4.06 -25.28 15.37
C GLY A 600 -4.03 -24.29 14.19
N ILE A 601 -4.52 -23.07 14.39
CA ILE A 601 -4.42 -21.98 13.40
C ILE A 601 -3.31 -21.05 13.87
N ASN A 602 -2.40 -20.74 12.96
CA ASN A 602 -1.29 -19.83 13.26
C ASN A 602 -1.79 -18.41 13.55
N SER A 603 -1.02 -17.67 14.34
CA SER A 603 -1.27 -16.26 14.56
C SER A 603 -1.32 -15.50 13.23
N GLY A 604 -2.35 -14.68 13.01
CA GLY A 604 -2.49 -13.95 11.75
C GLY A 604 -3.89 -13.41 11.47
N PHE A 605 -4.03 -12.72 10.35
CA PHE A 605 -5.33 -12.24 9.87
C PHE A 605 -6.05 -13.30 9.04
N TYR A 606 -7.35 -13.40 9.28
CA TYR A 606 -8.23 -14.35 8.62
C TYR A 606 -9.56 -13.70 8.28
N ILE A 607 -10.27 -14.25 7.32
CA ILE A 607 -11.63 -13.84 6.96
C ILE A 607 -12.59 -14.93 7.46
N VAL A 608 -13.57 -14.53 8.24
CA VAL A 608 -14.68 -15.40 8.65
C VAL A 608 -15.92 -15.03 7.86
N LYS A 609 -16.48 -16.00 7.19
CA LYS A 609 -17.81 -15.91 6.58
C LYS A 609 -18.79 -16.72 7.43
N ALA A 610 -19.87 -16.09 7.85
CA ALA A 610 -20.96 -16.76 8.57
C ALA A 610 -22.25 -16.64 7.78
N VAL A 611 -23.03 -17.73 7.74
CA VAL A 611 -24.34 -17.79 7.10
C VAL A 611 -25.34 -18.32 8.12
N LEU A 612 -26.34 -17.53 8.43
CA LEU A 612 -27.44 -17.88 9.34
C LEU A 612 -28.76 -17.40 8.74
N ASN A 613 -29.75 -18.26 8.61
CA ASN A 613 -31.09 -17.92 8.08
C ASN A 613 -31.05 -17.19 6.73
N ASN A 614 -30.19 -17.61 5.81
CA ASN A 614 -29.91 -16.97 4.51
C ASN A 614 -29.27 -15.57 4.58
N GLN A 615 -28.93 -15.08 5.76
CA GLN A 615 -28.13 -13.87 5.92
C GLN A 615 -26.66 -14.25 5.90
N ILE A 616 -25.84 -13.42 5.26
CA ILE A 616 -24.39 -13.62 5.15
C ILE A 616 -23.69 -12.46 5.85
N SER A 617 -22.81 -12.79 6.79
CA SER A 617 -21.88 -11.83 7.39
C SER A 617 -20.44 -12.27 7.10
N VAL A 618 -19.58 -11.31 6.80
CA VAL A 618 -18.15 -11.55 6.56
C VAL A 618 -17.35 -10.61 7.43
N LYS A 619 -16.45 -11.16 8.23
CA LYS A 619 -15.61 -10.38 9.14
C LYS A 619 -14.17 -10.80 9.02
N LYS A 620 -13.27 -9.83 8.98
CA LYS A 620 -11.84 -10.05 9.17
C LYS A 620 -11.55 -10.12 10.66
N ILE A 621 -10.82 -11.14 11.07
CA ILE A 621 -10.42 -11.34 12.46
C ILE A 621 -8.89 -11.50 12.55
N TRP A 622 -8.36 -11.15 13.70
CA TRP A 622 -7.00 -11.49 14.10
C TRP A 622 -7.04 -12.68 15.06
N ILE A 623 -6.27 -13.71 14.76
CA ILE A 623 -6.04 -14.86 15.65
C ILE A 623 -4.64 -14.69 16.25
N LYS A 624 -4.58 -14.68 17.59
CA LYS A 624 -3.33 -14.57 18.34
C LYS A 624 -2.56 -15.89 18.34
#